data_85ecda10f80a9384245ec491fdca53b6
#
_entry.id   85ecda10f80a9384245ec491fdca53b6
#
_cell.length_a   1.000
_cell.length_b   1.000
_cell.length_c   1.000
_cell.angle_alpha   90.00
_cell.angle_beta   90.00
_cell.angle_gamma   90.00
#
_symmetry.space_group_name_H-M   'P 1'
#
loop_
_entity.id
_entity.type
_entity.pdbx_description
1 polymer ?
#
loop_
_entity_poly.entity_id
_entity_poly.type
_entity_poly.pdbx_seq_one_letter_code
_entity_poly.pdbx_strand_id
1 'polypeptide(L)'
;YYDLEELMTTWIEKSCTILIDESFLDFCDKPSAIKYLETYDKLYILKSMTKFYSSAGIRVGTIVSTKENIQKLKRFEPMWKLSQFDSNYLQAALDDKLFKNISKAINIKNKIELENILKNSTLVEEIFESSANYLLVKLANLNAKECQEKLKPYKIMVRDCSNFDYLDDRFVRIAVKSSSANETLKKALQEIC
;
A
#
# COMPACT_ATOMS: atom_id res chain seq x y z
N TYR A 1 -1.62 -9.07 4.73
CA TYR A 1 -0.73 -9.28 5.87
C TYR A 1 -0.52 -10.77 6.08
N TYR A 2 0.71 -11.21 6.17
CA TYR A 2 1.06 -12.60 6.48
C TYR A 2 1.24 -12.77 7.98
N ASP A 3 1.03 -13.98 8.49
CA ASP A 3 1.45 -14.31 9.85
C ASP A 3 2.99 -14.35 9.88
N LEU A 4 3.55 -13.31 10.50
CA LEU A 4 5.00 -13.16 10.53
C LEU A 4 5.66 -14.14 11.51
N GLU A 5 4.93 -14.69 12.48
CA GLU A 5 5.54 -15.52 13.53
C GLU A 5 6.03 -16.86 12.94
N GLU A 6 5.18 -17.53 12.17
CA GLU A 6 5.53 -18.77 11.49
C GLU A 6 6.63 -18.57 10.45
N LEU A 7 6.48 -17.53 9.61
CA LEU A 7 7.48 -17.21 8.58
C LEU A 7 8.83 -16.84 9.18
N MET A 8 8.85 -16.00 10.21
CA MET A 8 10.10 -15.60 10.88
C MET A 8 10.80 -16.79 11.50
N THR A 9 10.08 -17.70 12.17
CA THR A 9 10.65 -18.91 12.73
C THR A 9 11.39 -19.71 11.67
N THR A 10 10.73 -20.00 10.56
CA THR A 10 11.31 -20.76 9.43
C THR A 10 12.55 -20.08 8.84
N TRP A 11 12.50 -18.76 8.64
CA TRP A 11 13.61 -18.01 8.01
C TRP A 11 14.81 -17.85 8.94
N ILE A 12 14.56 -17.71 10.24
CA ILE A 12 15.61 -17.64 11.27
C ILE A 12 16.35 -18.97 11.37
N GLU A 13 15.63 -20.09 11.43
CA GLU A 13 16.22 -21.44 11.43
C GLU A 13 17.15 -21.67 10.22
N LYS A 14 16.76 -21.14 9.06
CA LYS A 14 17.57 -21.22 7.83
C LYS A 14 18.66 -20.14 7.73
N SER A 15 18.81 -19.31 8.75
CA SER A 15 19.78 -18.21 8.79
C SER A 15 19.69 -17.24 7.59
N CYS A 16 18.50 -17.05 7.04
CA CYS A 16 18.25 -16.17 5.89
C CYS A 16 18.52 -14.70 6.22
N THR A 17 19.00 -13.94 5.24
CA THR A 17 18.85 -12.48 5.30
C THR A 17 17.42 -12.11 4.90
N ILE A 18 16.72 -11.39 5.76
CA ILE A 18 15.29 -11.12 5.64
C ILE A 18 15.09 -9.62 5.37
N LEU A 19 14.35 -9.29 4.31
CA LEU A 19 13.85 -7.95 4.05
C LEU A 19 12.31 -7.98 4.09
N ILE A 20 11.72 -7.23 5.02
CA ILE A 20 10.27 -7.08 5.14
C ILE A 20 9.86 -5.69 4.70
N ASP A 21 8.99 -5.61 3.68
CA ASP A 21 8.42 -4.34 3.22
C ASP A 21 7.13 -4.03 4.01
N GLU A 22 7.23 -3.07 4.92
CA GLU A 22 6.12 -2.53 5.71
C GLU A 22 5.54 -1.23 5.13
N SER A 23 5.70 -0.96 3.83
CA SER A 23 5.25 0.29 3.20
C SER A 23 3.76 0.59 3.36
N PHE A 24 2.94 -0.43 3.62
CA PHE A 24 1.49 -0.30 3.82
C PHE A 24 1.04 -0.64 5.25
N LEU A 25 1.94 -0.98 6.15
CA LEU A 25 1.59 -1.41 7.50
C LEU A 25 0.85 -0.33 8.30
N ASP A 26 1.15 0.95 8.07
CA ASP A 26 0.48 2.05 8.75
C ASP A 26 -1.02 2.16 8.45
N PHE A 27 -1.54 1.49 7.41
CA PHE A 27 -2.97 1.42 7.11
C PHE A 27 -3.73 0.38 7.95
N CYS A 28 -3.07 -0.54 8.63
CA CYS A 28 -3.68 -1.58 9.46
C CYS A 28 -3.14 -1.57 10.89
N ASP A 29 -3.82 -2.31 11.78
CA ASP A 29 -3.44 -2.44 13.20
C ASP A 29 -2.68 -3.76 13.45
N LYS A 30 -1.73 -4.06 12.55
CA LYS A 30 -0.88 -5.25 12.68
C LYS A 30 0.49 -4.86 13.25
N PRO A 31 1.12 -5.75 14.02
CA PRO A 31 2.43 -5.49 14.60
C PRO A 31 3.52 -5.41 13.53
N SER A 32 4.49 -4.52 13.77
CA SER A 32 5.71 -4.43 12.97
C SER A 32 6.66 -5.59 13.30
N ALA A 33 7.46 -5.99 12.31
CA ALA A 33 8.55 -6.95 12.48
C ALA A 33 9.71 -6.42 13.34
N ILE A 34 9.67 -5.17 13.77
CA ILE A 34 10.73 -4.54 14.60
C ILE A 34 11.03 -5.38 15.85
N LYS A 35 10.02 -6.02 16.45
CA LYS A 35 10.19 -6.87 17.63
C LYS A 35 11.23 -7.99 17.45
N TYR A 36 11.40 -8.47 16.23
CA TYR A 36 12.37 -9.55 15.94
C TYR A 36 13.82 -9.08 15.85
N LEU A 37 14.08 -7.77 15.79
CA LEU A 37 15.44 -7.22 15.79
C LEU A 37 16.18 -7.45 17.11
N GLU A 38 15.47 -7.72 18.20
CA GLU A 38 16.05 -8.06 19.50
C GLU A 38 16.75 -9.45 19.49
N THR A 39 16.28 -10.34 18.61
CA THR A 39 16.72 -11.75 18.58
C THR A 39 17.34 -12.16 17.25
N TYR A 40 17.20 -11.35 16.20
CA TYR A 40 17.70 -11.68 14.87
C TYR A 40 18.33 -10.49 14.15
N ASP A 41 19.62 -10.56 13.91
CA ASP A 41 20.44 -9.47 13.37
C ASP A 41 20.41 -9.35 11.84
N LYS A 42 20.00 -10.40 11.09
CA LYS A 42 19.91 -10.38 9.61
C LYS A 42 18.59 -9.88 9.08
N LEU A 43 17.87 -9.07 9.86
CA LEU A 43 16.56 -8.51 9.50
C LEU A 43 16.68 -7.04 9.11
N TYR A 44 16.04 -6.70 7.99
CA TYR A 44 15.87 -5.35 7.47
C TYR A 44 14.38 -5.07 7.27
N ILE A 45 13.91 -3.93 7.72
CA ILE A 45 12.52 -3.54 7.61
C ILE A 45 12.44 -2.24 6.81
N LEU A 46 11.80 -2.30 5.64
CA LEU A 46 11.57 -1.14 4.77
C LEU A 46 10.24 -0.48 5.14
N LYS A 47 10.26 0.82 5.38
CA LYS A 47 9.06 1.65 5.57
C LYS A 47 9.03 2.77 4.54
N SER A 48 7.89 2.95 3.88
CA SER A 48 7.71 4.02 2.91
C SER A 48 6.86 5.15 3.50
N MET A 49 7.39 6.36 3.50
CA MET A 49 6.63 7.56 3.90
C MET A 49 5.70 8.07 2.79
N THR A 50 5.87 7.57 1.56
CA THR A 50 5.21 8.13 0.37
C THR A 50 3.72 7.81 0.27
N LYS A 51 3.25 6.71 0.89
CA LYS A 51 1.86 6.27 0.77
C LYS A 51 1.00 6.85 1.89
N PHE A 52 1.30 6.46 3.13
CA PHE A 52 0.49 6.81 4.28
C PHE A 52 0.48 8.34 4.54
N TYR A 53 1.64 8.99 4.46
CA TYR A 53 1.79 10.44 4.70
C TYR A 53 1.55 11.30 3.45
N SER A 54 0.93 10.76 2.40
CA SER A 54 0.59 11.48 1.16
C SER A 54 1.78 12.22 0.50
N SER A 55 2.98 11.72 0.71
CA SER A 55 4.24 12.36 0.30
C SER A 55 4.90 11.68 -0.92
N ALA A 56 4.10 11.26 -1.89
CA ALA A 56 4.58 10.50 -3.04
C ALA A 56 5.69 11.21 -3.85
N GLY A 57 5.65 12.55 -3.91
CA GLY A 57 6.66 13.38 -4.60
C GLY A 57 8.00 13.45 -3.89
N ILE A 58 8.03 13.31 -2.56
CA ILE A 58 9.24 13.43 -1.74
C ILE A 58 10.18 12.23 -1.91
N ARG A 59 9.69 11.08 -2.28
CA ARG A 59 10.46 9.86 -2.56
C ARG A 59 11.30 9.34 -1.39
N VAL A 60 10.78 9.42 -0.17
CA VAL A 60 11.46 9.01 1.06
C VAL A 60 10.92 7.70 1.61
N GLY A 61 11.83 6.86 2.05
CA GLY A 61 11.59 5.69 2.87
C GLY A 61 12.66 5.58 3.95
N THR A 62 12.46 4.65 4.87
CA THR A 62 13.41 4.34 5.94
C THR A 62 13.68 2.85 5.98
N ILE A 63 14.89 2.49 6.37
CA ILE A 63 15.25 1.11 6.72
C ILE A 63 15.52 1.06 8.21
N VAL A 64 14.88 0.12 8.89
CA VAL A 64 15.11 -0.19 10.29
C VAL A 64 15.83 -1.53 10.36
N SER A 65 16.98 -1.58 11.06
CA SER A 65 17.77 -2.78 11.28
C SER A 65 18.71 -2.56 12.45
N THR A 66 19.60 -3.51 12.75
CA THR A 66 20.64 -3.34 13.77
C THR A 66 21.58 -2.19 13.39
N LYS A 67 22.28 -1.65 14.39
CA LYS A 67 23.26 -0.56 14.19
C LYS A 67 24.35 -0.96 13.19
N GLU A 68 24.84 -2.18 13.29
CA GLU A 68 25.87 -2.74 12.43
C GLU A 68 25.41 -2.83 10.96
N ASN A 69 24.18 -3.28 10.74
CA ASN A 69 23.58 -3.35 9.42
C ASN A 69 23.39 -1.96 8.79
N ILE A 70 22.89 -1.00 9.59
CA ILE A 70 22.74 0.38 9.13
C ILE A 70 24.08 1.01 8.80
N GLN A 71 25.14 0.72 9.57
CA GLN A 71 26.48 1.22 9.25
C GLN A 71 27.02 0.64 7.92
N LYS A 72 26.72 -0.64 7.63
CA LYS A 72 27.06 -1.23 6.32
C LYS A 72 26.34 -0.54 5.17
N LEU A 73 25.03 -0.28 5.31
CA LEU A 73 24.22 0.38 4.30
C LEU A 73 24.63 1.83 4.05
N LYS A 74 25.02 2.56 5.09
CA LYS A 74 25.47 3.96 4.98
C LYS A 74 26.64 4.16 4.01
N ARG A 75 27.46 3.14 3.77
CA ARG A 75 28.58 3.21 2.80
C ARG A 75 28.11 3.35 1.35
N PHE A 76 26.85 2.99 1.06
CA PHE A 76 26.24 3.04 -0.26
C PHE A 76 25.26 4.20 -0.42
N GLU A 77 25.05 4.99 0.65
CA GLU A 77 24.14 6.13 0.59
C GLU A 77 24.74 7.28 -0.23
N PRO A 78 23.97 7.93 -1.10
CA PRO A 78 24.40 9.15 -1.76
C PRO A 78 24.53 10.29 -0.77
N MET A 79 25.46 11.21 -1.04
CA MET A 79 25.50 12.49 -0.32
C MET A 79 24.25 13.31 -0.65
N TRP A 80 23.75 14.09 0.34
CA TRP A 80 22.55 14.94 0.18
C TRP A 80 21.30 14.19 -0.32
N LYS A 81 21.05 13.04 0.26
CA LYS A 81 19.90 12.18 -0.08
C LYS A 81 18.53 12.78 0.18
N LEU A 82 18.44 13.79 1.03
CA LEU A 82 17.21 14.52 1.37
C LEU A 82 17.43 16.02 1.19
N SER A 83 16.46 16.70 0.58
CA SER A 83 16.42 18.16 0.61
C SER A 83 15.98 18.68 1.98
N GLN A 84 16.28 19.94 2.26
CA GLN A 84 15.78 20.59 3.48
C GLN A 84 14.25 20.64 3.52
N PHE A 85 13.62 20.84 2.35
CA PHE A 85 12.16 20.82 2.23
C PHE A 85 11.59 19.43 2.61
N ASP A 86 12.15 18.35 2.05
CA ASP A 86 11.70 16.98 2.33
C ASP A 86 11.85 16.63 3.81
N SER A 87 12.98 17.03 4.41
CA SER A 87 13.25 16.85 5.84
C SER A 87 12.23 17.56 6.72
N ASN A 88 11.96 18.84 6.44
CA ASN A 88 11.01 19.64 7.21
C ASN A 88 9.58 19.12 7.07
N TYR A 89 9.18 18.72 5.85
CA TYR A 89 7.86 18.13 5.62
C TYR A 89 7.68 16.83 6.42
N LEU A 90 8.66 15.93 6.36
CA LEU A 90 8.59 14.65 7.07
C LEU A 90 8.53 14.84 8.57
N GLN A 91 9.32 15.75 9.11
CA GLN A 91 9.27 16.08 10.53
C GLN A 91 7.89 16.56 10.95
N ALA A 92 7.32 17.53 10.23
CA ALA A 92 5.98 18.03 10.49
C ALA A 92 4.91 16.95 10.39
N ALA A 93 5.00 16.05 9.38
CA ALA A 93 4.06 14.95 9.20
C ALA A 93 4.16 13.91 10.33
N LEU A 94 5.35 13.63 10.85
CA LEU A 94 5.56 12.69 11.96
C LEU A 94 5.17 13.30 13.32
N ASP A 95 5.24 14.61 13.47
CA ASP A 95 4.84 15.34 14.69
C ASP A 95 3.32 15.49 14.82
N ASP A 96 2.56 15.35 13.73
CA ASP A 96 1.09 15.34 13.78
C ASP A 96 0.57 14.03 14.41
N LYS A 97 0.35 14.08 15.71
CA LYS A 97 -0.10 12.94 16.52
C LYS A 97 -1.49 12.41 16.13
N LEU A 98 -2.33 13.25 15.53
CA LEU A 98 -3.70 12.91 15.17
C LEU A 98 -3.78 12.31 13.75
N PHE A 99 -2.85 12.66 12.89
CA PHE A 99 -2.87 12.29 11.47
C PHE A 99 -3.07 10.78 11.26
N LYS A 100 -2.32 9.97 12.00
CA LYS A 100 -2.36 8.50 11.84
C LYS A 100 -3.76 7.92 12.12
N ASN A 101 -4.38 8.32 13.23
CA ASN A 101 -5.69 7.79 13.62
C ASN A 101 -6.79 8.30 12.71
N ILE A 102 -6.77 9.60 12.37
CA ILE A 102 -7.74 10.21 11.46
C ILE A 102 -7.64 9.58 10.06
N SER A 103 -6.43 9.43 9.52
CA SER A 103 -6.21 8.84 8.20
C SER A 103 -6.68 7.39 8.12
N LYS A 104 -6.42 6.58 9.16
CA LYS A 104 -6.95 5.21 9.23
C LYS A 104 -8.47 5.18 9.24
N ALA A 105 -9.11 5.98 10.10
CA ALA A 105 -10.56 6.01 10.20
C ALA A 105 -11.23 6.42 8.87
N ILE A 106 -10.68 7.44 8.21
CA ILE A 106 -11.15 7.88 6.89
C ILE A 106 -10.94 6.78 5.83
N ASN A 107 -9.77 6.13 5.82
CA ASN A 107 -9.51 5.05 4.87
C ASN A 107 -10.47 3.88 5.05
N ILE A 108 -10.74 3.46 6.28
CA ILE A 108 -11.70 2.38 6.59
C ILE A 108 -13.11 2.75 6.09
N LYS A 109 -13.59 3.96 6.44
CA LYS A 109 -14.91 4.44 6.01
C LYS A 109 -15.04 4.44 4.49
N ASN A 110 -14.10 5.07 3.79
CA ASN A 110 -14.13 5.20 2.34
C ASN A 110 -13.96 3.85 1.62
N LYS A 111 -13.22 2.92 2.23
CA LYS A 111 -13.05 1.56 1.71
C LYS A 111 -14.36 0.77 1.78
N ILE A 112 -15.07 0.81 2.91
CA ILE A 112 -16.38 0.16 3.05
C ILE A 112 -17.37 0.71 2.01
N GLU A 113 -17.38 2.02 1.81
CA GLU A 113 -18.22 2.65 0.78
C GLU A 113 -17.86 2.15 -0.63
N LEU A 114 -16.56 2.11 -0.97
CA LEU A 114 -16.06 1.59 -2.24
C LEU A 114 -16.40 0.11 -2.44
N GLU A 115 -16.24 -0.73 -1.42
CA GLU A 115 -16.62 -2.14 -1.47
C GLU A 115 -18.12 -2.33 -1.77
N ASN A 116 -18.97 -1.53 -1.14
CA ASN A 116 -20.42 -1.58 -1.38
C ASN A 116 -20.78 -1.17 -2.82
N ILE A 117 -20.10 -0.17 -3.37
CA ILE A 117 -20.30 0.25 -4.77
C ILE A 117 -19.90 -0.88 -5.72
N LEU A 118 -18.74 -1.50 -5.50
CA LEU A 118 -18.23 -2.58 -6.33
C LEU A 118 -19.06 -3.85 -6.25
N LYS A 119 -19.54 -4.23 -5.06
CA LYS A 119 -20.44 -5.39 -4.86
C LYS A 119 -21.77 -5.28 -5.62
N ASN A 120 -22.22 -4.05 -5.87
CA ASN A 120 -23.46 -3.79 -6.61
C ASN A 120 -23.23 -3.61 -8.13
N SER A 121 -22.01 -3.79 -8.62
CA SER A 121 -21.69 -3.65 -10.05
C SER A 121 -21.62 -5.03 -10.72
N THR A 122 -22.29 -5.18 -11.86
CA THR A 122 -22.22 -6.40 -12.68
C THR A 122 -20.88 -6.61 -13.36
N LEU A 123 -20.01 -5.59 -13.36
CA LEU A 123 -18.65 -5.68 -13.91
C LEU A 123 -17.66 -6.36 -12.96
N VAL A 124 -18.05 -6.62 -11.71
CA VAL A 124 -17.20 -7.19 -10.67
C VAL A 124 -17.58 -8.64 -10.40
N GLU A 125 -16.62 -9.55 -10.57
CA GLU A 125 -16.75 -10.96 -10.21
C GLU A 125 -16.39 -11.19 -8.74
N GLU A 126 -15.27 -10.59 -8.29
CA GLU A 126 -14.74 -10.82 -6.96
C GLU A 126 -14.00 -9.59 -6.42
N ILE A 127 -14.10 -9.37 -5.12
CA ILE A 127 -13.35 -8.33 -4.39
C ILE A 127 -12.54 -9.02 -3.31
N PHE A 128 -11.22 -8.82 -3.33
CA PHE A 128 -10.31 -9.41 -2.37
C PHE A 128 -10.16 -8.54 -1.12
N GLU A 129 -10.11 -9.18 0.04
CA GLU A 129 -9.89 -8.50 1.32
C GLU A 129 -8.58 -7.68 1.27
N SER A 130 -8.63 -6.46 1.80
CA SER A 130 -7.49 -5.56 1.83
C SER A 130 -7.37 -4.79 3.13
N SER A 131 -6.18 -4.78 3.69
CA SER A 131 -5.82 -3.90 4.81
C SER A 131 -5.20 -2.57 4.35
N ALA A 132 -4.92 -2.40 3.05
CA ALA A 132 -4.29 -1.21 2.49
C ALA A 132 -5.32 -0.12 2.08
N ASN A 133 -4.86 0.89 1.36
CA ASN A 133 -5.67 1.94 0.78
C ASN A 133 -6.07 1.65 -0.68
N TYR A 134 -6.26 0.40 -1.02
CA TYR A 134 -6.75 -0.07 -2.32
C TYR A 134 -7.45 -1.42 -2.18
N LEU A 135 -8.24 -1.77 -3.18
CA LEU A 135 -8.85 -3.09 -3.34
C LEU A 135 -8.30 -3.76 -4.60
N LEU A 136 -8.01 -5.06 -4.52
CA LEU A 136 -7.84 -5.90 -5.69
C LEU A 136 -9.21 -6.42 -6.09
N VAL A 137 -9.53 -6.33 -7.38
CA VAL A 137 -10.83 -6.66 -7.94
C VAL A 137 -10.63 -7.52 -9.17
N LYS A 138 -11.39 -8.61 -9.28
CA LYS A 138 -11.49 -9.40 -10.50
C LYS A 138 -12.73 -8.97 -11.29
N LEU A 139 -12.54 -8.61 -12.54
CA LEU A 139 -13.60 -8.21 -13.44
C LEU A 139 -14.33 -9.45 -14.01
N ALA A 140 -15.66 -9.34 -14.18
CA ALA A 140 -16.50 -10.43 -14.69
C ALA A 140 -16.31 -10.67 -16.19
N ASN A 141 -16.57 -9.65 -17.01
CA ASN A 141 -16.67 -9.77 -18.46
C ASN A 141 -15.77 -8.80 -19.24
N LEU A 142 -14.83 -8.14 -18.57
CA LEU A 142 -13.89 -7.19 -19.16
C LEU A 142 -12.47 -7.54 -18.72
N ASN A 143 -11.50 -7.24 -19.58
CA ASN A 143 -10.12 -7.16 -19.14
C ASN A 143 -9.77 -5.75 -18.62
N ALA A 144 -8.61 -5.60 -18.01
CA ALA A 144 -8.16 -4.36 -17.37
C ALA A 144 -8.06 -3.19 -18.36
N LYS A 145 -7.62 -3.45 -19.60
CA LYS A 145 -7.50 -2.43 -20.64
C LYS A 145 -8.86 -1.92 -21.11
N GLU A 146 -9.80 -2.84 -21.35
CA GLU A 146 -11.17 -2.48 -21.70
C GLU A 146 -11.85 -1.68 -20.58
N CYS A 147 -11.64 -2.09 -19.32
CA CYS A 147 -12.12 -1.37 -18.14
C CYS A 147 -11.53 0.06 -18.10
N GLN A 148 -10.22 0.21 -18.33
CA GLN A 148 -9.56 1.51 -18.35
C GLN A 148 -10.13 2.42 -19.46
N GLU A 149 -10.31 1.90 -20.69
CA GLU A 149 -10.87 2.70 -21.80
C GLU A 149 -12.32 3.13 -21.51
N LYS A 150 -13.14 2.26 -20.92
CA LYS A 150 -14.52 2.61 -20.53
C LYS A 150 -14.56 3.66 -19.40
N LEU A 151 -13.60 3.64 -18.46
CA LEU A 151 -13.52 4.59 -17.34
C LEU A 151 -12.85 5.92 -17.70
N LYS A 152 -12.11 5.97 -18.79
CA LYS A 152 -11.35 7.15 -19.23
C LYS A 152 -12.20 8.42 -19.46
N PRO A 153 -13.43 8.37 -20.05
CA PRO A 153 -14.29 9.54 -20.17
C PRO A 153 -14.64 10.18 -18.83
N TYR A 154 -14.69 9.39 -17.75
CA TYR A 154 -14.96 9.84 -16.39
C TYR A 154 -13.69 10.30 -15.65
N LYS A 155 -12.53 10.32 -16.33
CA LYS A 155 -11.22 10.66 -15.76
C LYS A 155 -10.82 9.73 -14.60
N ILE A 156 -11.26 8.48 -14.65
CA ILE A 156 -10.92 7.45 -13.66
C ILE A 156 -9.89 6.53 -14.28
N MET A 157 -8.80 6.31 -13.54
CA MET A 157 -7.76 5.36 -13.91
C MET A 157 -7.65 4.27 -12.84
N VAL A 158 -7.73 3.01 -13.25
CA VAL A 158 -7.48 1.83 -12.43
C VAL A 158 -6.14 1.20 -12.79
N ARG A 159 -5.51 0.50 -11.87
CA ARG A 159 -4.24 -0.18 -12.13
C ARG A 159 -4.50 -1.55 -12.73
N ASP A 160 -4.01 -1.79 -13.94
CA ASP A 160 -3.91 -3.13 -14.55
C ASP A 160 -2.91 -3.97 -13.75
N CYS A 161 -3.34 -5.16 -13.30
CA CYS A 161 -2.55 -6.10 -12.50
C CYS A 161 -2.07 -7.33 -13.29
N SER A 162 -2.24 -7.37 -14.60
CA SER A 162 -1.82 -8.50 -15.45
C SER A 162 -0.31 -8.78 -15.43
N ASN A 163 0.50 -7.84 -14.95
CA ASN A 163 1.94 -7.99 -14.81
C ASN A 163 2.39 -8.58 -13.45
N PHE A 164 1.45 -8.96 -12.59
CA PHE A 164 1.76 -9.65 -11.35
C PHE A 164 1.65 -11.15 -11.55
N ASP A 165 2.58 -11.89 -10.93
CA ASP A 165 2.52 -13.35 -10.93
C ASP A 165 1.18 -13.85 -10.37
N TYR A 166 0.61 -14.87 -11.02
CA TYR A 166 -0.67 -15.50 -10.67
C TYR A 166 -1.93 -14.66 -10.90
N LEU A 167 -1.82 -13.45 -11.47
CA LEU A 167 -2.97 -12.65 -11.89
C LEU A 167 -3.07 -12.62 -13.41
N ASP A 168 -4.29 -12.71 -13.94
CA ASP A 168 -4.58 -12.57 -15.37
C ASP A 168 -4.97 -11.11 -15.71
N ASP A 169 -5.38 -10.88 -16.95
CA ASP A 169 -5.74 -9.56 -17.48
C ASP A 169 -7.09 -9.02 -16.98
N ARG A 170 -7.84 -9.79 -16.19
CA ARG A 170 -9.09 -9.37 -15.56
C ARG A 170 -8.90 -8.75 -14.18
N PHE A 171 -7.68 -8.74 -13.64
CA PHE A 171 -7.43 -8.17 -12.33
C PHE A 171 -7.04 -6.70 -12.41
N VAL A 172 -7.76 -5.88 -11.65
CA VAL A 172 -7.48 -4.45 -11.48
C VAL A 172 -7.33 -4.08 -10.02
N ARG A 173 -6.51 -3.08 -9.73
CA ARG A 173 -6.41 -2.49 -8.41
C ARG A 173 -7.05 -1.11 -8.42
N ILE A 174 -7.98 -0.89 -7.51
CA ILE A 174 -8.74 0.35 -7.34
C ILE A 174 -8.32 1.01 -6.02
N ALA A 175 -7.84 2.26 -6.08
CA ALA A 175 -7.42 3.00 -4.90
C ALA A 175 -8.64 3.50 -4.09
N VAL A 176 -8.57 3.37 -2.77
CA VAL A 176 -9.52 4.01 -1.86
C VAL A 176 -9.26 5.52 -1.89
N LYS A 177 -10.28 6.30 -2.25
CA LYS A 177 -10.24 7.75 -2.38
C LYS A 177 -11.30 8.39 -1.48
N SER A 178 -11.63 9.66 -1.71
CA SER A 178 -12.70 10.35 -1.01
C SER A 178 -14.10 9.82 -1.40
N SER A 179 -15.12 10.06 -0.56
CA SER A 179 -16.50 9.73 -0.89
C SER A 179 -16.96 10.37 -2.21
N SER A 180 -16.50 11.59 -2.54
CA SER A 180 -16.79 12.21 -3.84
C SER A 180 -16.21 11.46 -5.03
N ALA A 181 -15.01 10.90 -4.90
CA ALA A 181 -14.40 10.06 -5.92
C ALA A 181 -15.13 8.70 -6.03
N ASN A 182 -15.59 8.13 -4.91
CA ASN A 182 -16.40 6.93 -4.88
C ASN A 182 -17.75 7.15 -5.62
N GLU A 183 -18.43 8.27 -5.40
CA GLU A 183 -19.65 8.61 -6.12
C GLU A 183 -19.41 8.80 -7.64
N THR A 184 -18.26 9.36 -8.03
CA THR A 184 -17.89 9.47 -9.45
C THR A 184 -17.69 8.07 -10.07
N LEU A 185 -17.02 7.18 -9.37
CA LEU A 185 -16.83 5.79 -9.81
C LEU A 185 -18.18 5.06 -9.91
N LYS A 186 -19.04 5.23 -8.91
CA LYS A 186 -20.40 4.63 -8.90
C LYS A 186 -21.19 5.00 -10.14
N LYS A 187 -21.25 6.30 -10.48
CA LYS A 187 -21.93 6.78 -11.70
C LYS A 187 -21.33 6.18 -12.95
N ALA A 188 -20.00 6.20 -13.06
CA ALA A 188 -19.29 5.60 -14.19
C ALA A 188 -19.64 4.11 -14.36
N LEU A 189 -19.60 3.32 -13.27
CA LEU A 189 -19.95 1.90 -13.32
C LEU A 189 -21.41 1.65 -13.75
N GLN A 190 -22.34 2.52 -13.36
CA GLN A 190 -23.74 2.41 -13.77
C GLN A 190 -23.98 2.69 -15.25
N GLU A 191 -23.14 3.54 -15.87
CA GLU A 191 -23.26 3.92 -17.27
C GLU A 191 -22.53 2.96 -18.23
N ILE A 192 -21.52 2.24 -17.75
CA ILE A 192 -20.69 1.32 -18.56
C ILE A 192 -21.06 -0.16 -18.41
N CYS A 193 -22.00 -0.47 -17.51
CA CYS A 193 -22.58 -1.82 -17.28
C CYS A 193 -23.47 -2.27 -18.41
#